data_5d3c00ca12cda87d07193801427cdbaa
#
_entry.id   5d3c00ca12cda87d07193801427cdbaa
#
_cell.length_a   1.000
_cell.length_b   1.000
_cell.length_c   1.000
_cell.angle_alpha   90.00
_cell.angle_beta   90.00
_cell.angle_gamma   90.00
#
_symmetry.space_group_name_H-M   'P 1'
#
loop_
_entity.id
_entity.type
_entity.pdbx_description
1 polymer ?
#
loop_
_entity_poly.entity_id
_entity_poly.type
_entity_poly.pdbx_seq_one_letter_code
_entity_poly.pdbx_strand_id
1 'polypeptide(L)'
;MAPVDVVPAGIAPAGADPVDGEPEGPGRSRRLFLASVLAGAVVVVGGGALGVELVARGVLPGKAVLDRIDGACSIPAPTLDLSTPGPSTSSTFHSAARNRQVGYTIAYPPGHSYGDRLPLVVMLHGFGGNHTDALAGLSPAQALALRVSGRPLPPMAMVTVDGGGGYWTPHPGDDPMAMVVDELVPLCQGLGLGRPPQTIGVMGISMGGFGALAFGEQHPALFRAVAAISPAVWTSYAQARAANSGAYASAAAFARYDAVTHAGALAGTPVRVAAGYDDPFAPGVRALARALPRGAVVDLSKGCHDGTFFLSQEPASLAFLGAHLTGA
;
A
#
# COMPACT_ATOMS: atom_id res chain seq x y z
N MET A 1 -36.07 -34.04 6.54
CA MET A 1 -35.19 -32.94 6.94
C MET A 1 -35.54 -31.75 6.03
N ALA A 2 -36.24 -30.79 6.58
CA ALA A 2 -36.70 -29.61 5.85
C ALA A 2 -35.58 -28.54 5.79
N PRO A 3 -35.51 -27.70 4.75
CA PRO A 3 -34.52 -26.62 4.66
C PRO A 3 -34.87 -25.51 5.65
N VAL A 4 -33.86 -24.97 6.29
CA VAL A 4 -33.97 -23.80 7.19
C VAL A 4 -33.87 -22.55 6.34
N ASP A 5 -34.98 -21.80 6.25
CA ASP A 5 -35.05 -20.46 5.67
C ASP A 5 -34.31 -19.47 6.57
N VAL A 6 -33.23 -18.85 6.05
CA VAL A 6 -32.57 -17.76 6.69
C VAL A 6 -33.21 -16.44 6.17
N VAL A 7 -34.08 -15.85 7.00
CA VAL A 7 -34.63 -14.51 6.76
C VAL A 7 -33.57 -13.46 7.13
N PRO A 8 -33.27 -12.46 6.29
CA PRO A 8 -32.39 -11.36 6.67
C PRO A 8 -33.10 -10.43 7.64
N ALA A 9 -32.49 -10.20 8.78
CA ALA A 9 -32.97 -9.25 9.80
C ALA A 9 -32.92 -7.82 9.26
N GLY A 10 -34.06 -7.13 9.32
CA GLY A 10 -34.20 -5.73 8.93
C GLY A 10 -33.41 -4.80 9.84
N ILE A 11 -32.79 -3.80 9.22
CA ILE A 11 -32.09 -2.73 9.88
C ILE A 11 -33.12 -1.74 10.46
N ALA A 12 -33.19 -1.67 11.80
CA ALA A 12 -33.87 -0.57 12.48
C ALA A 12 -32.86 0.57 12.74
N PRO A 13 -33.26 1.86 12.63
CA PRO A 13 -32.33 2.95 12.91
C PRO A 13 -32.11 3.09 14.42
N ALA A 14 -30.86 2.97 14.85
CA ALA A 14 -30.45 3.24 16.22
C ALA A 14 -30.45 4.75 16.49
N GLY A 15 -31.15 5.17 17.53
CA GLY A 15 -31.16 6.52 18.06
C GLY A 15 -29.79 6.90 18.63
N ALA A 16 -29.43 8.15 18.44
CA ALA A 16 -28.23 8.76 18.99
C ALA A 16 -28.44 9.05 20.49
N ASP A 17 -27.57 8.46 21.32
CA ASP A 17 -27.28 8.98 22.65
C ASP A 17 -25.92 9.69 22.62
N PRO A 18 -25.78 10.89 23.22
CA PRO A 18 -24.51 11.60 23.26
C PRO A 18 -23.61 10.99 24.33
N VAL A 19 -22.48 10.46 23.94
CA VAL A 19 -21.38 10.15 24.85
C VAL A 19 -20.44 11.34 24.90
N ASP A 20 -20.44 12.07 26.01
CA ASP A 20 -19.44 13.07 26.34
C ASP A 20 -18.04 12.38 26.41
N GLY A 21 -17.24 12.55 25.40
CA GLY A 21 -15.84 12.20 25.37
C GLY A 21 -15.03 13.46 25.10
N GLU A 22 -14.22 13.87 26.07
CA GLU A 22 -13.26 14.96 25.92
C GLU A 22 -12.37 14.72 24.68
N PRO A 23 -12.01 15.80 23.94
CA PRO A 23 -11.14 15.65 22.77
C PRO A 23 -9.73 15.30 23.24
N GLU A 24 -9.29 14.08 22.98
CA GLU A 24 -7.87 13.73 23.06
C GLU A 24 -7.08 14.63 22.10
N GLY A 25 -6.19 15.44 22.64
CA GLY A 25 -5.33 16.35 21.90
C GLY A 25 -4.45 15.59 20.91
N PRO A 26 -3.96 16.25 19.83
CA PRO A 26 -3.21 15.62 18.75
C PRO A 26 -2.01 14.86 19.30
N GLY A 27 -2.02 13.54 19.06
CA GLY A 27 -1.11 12.58 19.65
C GLY A 27 0.38 12.95 19.48
N ARG A 28 1.17 12.56 20.47
CA ARG A 28 2.62 12.78 20.55
C ARG A 28 3.41 12.43 19.28
N SER A 29 2.89 11.56 18.42
CA SER A 29 3.53 11.17 17.17
C SER A 29 3.58 12.28 16.11
N ARG A 30 2.56 13.15 16.02
CA ARG A 30 2.59 14.32 15.13
C ARG A 30 3.62 15.38 15.56
N ARG A 31 3.81 15.53 16.89
CA ARG A 31 4.82 16.48 17.41
C ARG A 31 6.24 16.00 17.18
N LEU A 32 6.50 14.69 17.23
CA LEU A 32 7.80 14.11 16.95
C LEU A 32 8.14 14.21 15.44
N PHE A 33 7.16 14.03 14.54
CA PHE A 33 7.36 14.19 13.10
C PHE A 33 7.65 15.65 12.72
N LEU A 34 6.92 16.61 13.31
CA LEU A 34 7.18 18.04 13.11
C LEU A 34 8.51 18.48 13.73
N ALA A 35 8.90 17.91 14.88
CA ALA A 35 10.20 18.20 15.50
C ALA A 35 11.37 17.66 14.66
N SER A 36 11.20 16.53 13.98
CA SER A 36 12.23 15.99 13.07
C SER A 36 12.40 16.83 11.81
N VAL A 37 11.33 17.42 11.28
CA VAL A 37 11.37 18.34 10.14
C VAL A 37 12.00 19.67 10.54
N LEU A 38 11.75 20.18 11.75
CA LEU A 38 12.36 21.41 12.27
C LEU A 38 13.85 21.23 12.61
N ALA A 39 14.25 20.06 13.13
CA ALA A 39 15.66 19.75 13.39
C ALA A 39 16.49 19.68 12.09
N GLY A 40 15.92 19.19 10.98
CA GLY A 40 16.56 19.23 9.67
C GLY A 40 16.78 20.64 9.12
N ALA A 41 15.85 21.56 9.36
CA ALA A 41 15.95 22.95 8.88
C ALA A 41 17.04 23.77 9.60
N VAL A 42 17.36 23.44 10.85
CA VAL A 42 18.38 24.18 11.64
C VAL A 42 19.82 23.87 11.18
N VAL A 43 20.06 22.68 10.61
CA VAL A 43 21.40 22.28 10.16
C VAL A 43 21.79 22.96 8.82
N VAL A 44 20.82 23.32 7.98
CA VAL A 44 21.08 23.98 6.69
C VAL A 44 21.55 25.43 6.86
N VAL A 45 21.16 26.13 7.92
CA VAL A 45 21.48 27.56 8.14
C VAL A 45 22.92 27.76 8.64
N GLY A 46 23.58 26.76 9.17
CA GLY A 46 24.93 26.85 9.74
C GLY A 46 26.10 26.29 8.91
N GLY A 47 25.81 25.57 7.82
CA GLY A 47 26.82 24.69 7.17
C GLY A 47 27.47 25.21 5.89
N GLY A 48 27.10 26.37 5.35
CA GLY A 48 27.63 26.86 4.07
C GLY A 48 27.48 25.88 2.90
N ALA A 49 28.16 26.11 1.78
CA ALA A 49 28.05 25.28 0.56
C ALA A 49 28.40 23.81 0.79
N LEU A 50 29.34 23.48 1.68
CA LEU A 50 29.72 22.11 2.01
C LEU A 50 28.60 21.38 2.76
N GLY A 51 27.91 22.06 3.67
CA GLY A 51 26.77 21.48 4.41
C GLY A 51 25.60 21.16 3.48
N VAL A 52 25.28 22.05 2.53
CA VAL A 52 24.25 21.81 1.50
C VAL A 52 24.61 20.61 0.63
N GLU A 53 25.87 20.49 0.21
CA GLU A 53 26.36 19.37 -0.59
C GLU A 53 26.25 18.03 0.14
N LEU A 54 26.58 17.99 1.43
CA LEU A 54 26.45 16.80 2.26
C LEU A 54 24.98 16.39 2.47
N VAL A 55 24.07 17.38 2.59
CA VAL A 55 22.62 17.11 2.64
C VAL A 55 22.13 16.61 1.27
N ALA A 56 22.55 17.25 0.16
CA ALA A 56 22.16 16.82 -1.18
C ALA A 56 22.62 15.38 -1.50
N ARG A 57 23.79 15.00 -1.00
CA ARG A 57 24.30 13.62 -1.11
C ARG A 57 23.67 12.63 -0.12
N GLY A 58 22.75 13.08 0.75
CA GLY A 58 22.10 12.23 1.74
C GLY A 58 23.02 11.81 2.91
N VAL A 59 24.18 12.44 3.08
CA VAL A 59 25.10 12.20 4.21
C VAL A 59 24.59 12.86 5.48
N LEU A 60 23.97 14.03 5.35
CA LEU A 60 23.31 14.73 6.45
C LEU A 60 21.79 14.72 6.28
N PRO A 61 21.02 14.75 7.39
CA PRO A 61 19.56 14.84 7.33
C PRO A 61 19.11 16.17 6.69
N GLY A 62 17.96 16.16 6.01
CA GLY A 62 17.39 17.35 5.39
C GLY A 62 17.24 17.28 3.87
N LYS A 63 17.69 16.17 3.23
CA LYS A 63 17.57 16.01 1.77
C LYS A 63 16.14 16.25 1.27
N ALA A 64 15.12 15.72 1.94
CA ALA A 64 13.73 15.91 1.55
C ALA A 64 13.27 17.39 1.56
N VAL A 65 13.87 18.21 2.41
CA VAL A 65 13.61 19.66 2.44
C VAL A 65 14.33 20.34 1.28
N LEU A 66 15.58 19.97 1.04
CA LEU A 66 16.38 20.49 -0.05
C LEU A 66 15.74 20.16 -1.41
N ASP A 67 15.35 18.91 -1.62
CA ASP A 67 14.69 18.43 -2.84
C ASP A 67 13.37 19.18 -3.14
N ARG A 68 12.65 19.62 -2.09
CA ARG A 68 11.47 20.48 -2.26
C ARG A 68 11.84 21.90 -2.70
N ILE A 69 12.88 22.46 -2.09
CA ILE A 69 13.36 23.82 -2.43
C ILE A 69 13.88 23.86 -3.86
N ASP A 70 14.64 22.84 -4.27
CA ASP A 70 15.24 22.73 -5.61
C ASP A 70 14.25 22.26 -6.68
N GLY A 71 12.99 21.98 -6.31
CA GLY A 71 11.95 21.51 -7.22
C GLY A 71 12.18 20.07 -7.74
N ALA A 72 13.06 19.30 -7.10
CA ALA A 72 13.27 17.88 -7.44
C ALA A 72 11.98 17.06 -7.31
N CYS A 73 11.15 17.38 -6.29
CA CYS A 73 9.85 16.77 -6.06
C CYS A 73 8.73 17.34 -6.95
N SER A 74 8.99 18.40 -7.70
CA SER A 74 7.95 19.07 -8.49
C SER A 74 7.67 18.29 -9.77
N ILE A 75 6.56 17.54 -9.76
CA ILE A 75 5.95 16.93 -10.94
C ILE A 75 4.55 17.51 -11.13
N PRO A 76 4.04 17.60 -12.37
CA PRO A 76 2.66 18.02 -12.60
C PRO A 76 1.69 17.07 -11.88
N ALA A 77 0.65 17.63 -11.26
CA ALA A 77 -0.44 16.81 -10.74
C ALA A 77 -1.05 16.01 -11.91
N PRO A 78 -1.26 14.70 -11.76
CA PRO A 78 -1.82 13.90 -12.84
C PRO A 78 -3.25 14.31 -13.12
N THR A 79 -3.61 14.47 -14.38
CA THR A 79 -4.99 14.58 -14.80
C THR A 79 -5.55 13.17 -14.90
N LEU A 80 -6.52 12.86 -14.03
CA LEU A 80 -7.15 11.54 -13.98
C LEU A 80 -8.38 11.52 -14.88
N ASP A 81 -8.47 10.51 -15.73
CA ASP A 81 -9.68 10.20 -16.51
C ASP A 81 -10.48 9.15 -15.71
N LEU A 82 -11.65 9.56 -15.19
CA LEU A 82 -12.50 8.74 -14.33
C LEU A 82 -13.87 8.55 -14.98
N SER A 83 -14.33 7.32 -15.05
CA SER A 83 -15.75 7.00 -15.27
C SER A 83 -16.52 7.09 -13.94
N THR A 84 -17.84 6.88 -13.98
CA THR A 84 -18.64 6.79 -12.76
C THR A 84 -18.18 5.58 -11.94
N PRO A 85 -17.78 5.78 -10.66
CA PRO A 85 -17.34 4.68 -9.82
C PRO A 85 -18.42 3.62 -9.60
N GLY A 86 -18.00 2.37 -9.48
CA GLY A 86 -18.86 1.28 -9.05
C GLY A 86 -19.18 1.34 -7.54
N PRO A 87 -19.98 0.41 -7.02
CA PRO A 87 -20.33 0.36 -5.60
C PRO A 87 -19.14 -0.06 -4.74
N SER A 88 -19.13 0.43 -3.49
CA SER A 88 -18.20 -0.02 -2.47
C SER A 88 -18.91 -0.17 -1.13
N THR A 89 -18.41 -1.07 -0.29
CA THR A 89 -18.95 -1.33 1.05
C THR A 89 -17.81 -1.49 2.03
N SER A 90 -17.88 -0.76 3.15
CA SER A 90 -16.98 -0.93 4.29
C SER A 90 -17.65 -1.75 5.38
N SER A 91 -16.86 -2.61 6.04
CA SER A 91 -17.31 -3.44 7.15
C SER A 91 -16.13 -3.76 8.07
N THR A 92 -16.37 -4.56 9.09
CA THR A 92 -15.34 -5.03 10.02
C THR A 92 -15.44 -6.54 10.21
N PHE A 93 -14.33 -7.17 10.57
CA PHE A 93 -14.31 -8.54 11.08
C PHE A 93 -13.34 -8.66 12.25
N HIS A 94 -13.55 -9.64 13.12
CA HIS A 94 -12.57 -9.96 14.16
C HIS A 94 -11.46 -10.80 13.55
N SER A 95 -10.24 -10.25 13.51
CA SER A 95 -9.06 -11.00 13.09
C SER A 95 -8.48 -11.77 14.27
N ALA A 96 -8.41 -13.07 14.17
CA ALA A 96 -7.73 -13.92 15.14
C ALA A 96 -6.20 -13.73 15.06
N ALA A 97 -5.66 -13.57 13.84
CA ALA A 97 -4.24 -13.33 13.62
C ALA A 97 -3.74 -12.02 14.25
N ARG A 98 -4.62 -11.02 14.37
CA ARG A 98 -4.33 -9.72 14.97
C ARG A 98 -4.96 -9.51 16.36
N ASN A 99 -5.81 -10.43 16.80
CA ASN A 99 -6.58 -10.36 18.05
C ASN A 99 -7.32 -9.02 18.25
N ARG A 100 -7.97 -8.53 17.17
CA ARG A 100 -8.72 -7.26 17.18
C ARG A 100 -9.76 -7.17 16.08
N GLN A 101 -10.68 -6.22 16.22
CA GLN A 101 -11.55 -5.82 15.11
C GLN A 101 -10.72 -5.10 14.06
N VAL A 102 -10.93 -5.43 12.79
CA VAL A 102 -10.23 -4.91 11.63
C VAL A 102 -11.24 -4.40 10.62
N GLY A 103 -11.07 -3.14 10.20
CA GLY A 103 -11.87 -2.54 9.13
C GLY A 103 -11.38 -2.99 7.75
N TYR A 104 -12.31 -3.15 6.82
CA TYR A 104 -12.01 -3.40 5.42
C TYR A 104 -13.04 -2.73 4.51
N THR A 105 -12.64 -2.47 3.26
CA THR A 105 -13.54 -1.96 2.21
C THR A 105 -13.39 -2.83 0.97
N ILE A 106 -14.52 -3.28 0.41
CA ILE A 106 -14.57 -3.94 -0.89
C ILE A 106 -15.19 -2.97 -1.89
N ALA A 107 -14.54 -2.81 -3.05
CA ALA A 107 -15.02 -2.00 -4.15
C ALA A 107 -15.13 -2.84 -5.43
N TYR A 108 -16.15 -2.54 -6.23
CA TYR A 108 -16.41 -3.15 -7.52
C TYR A 108 -16.13 -2.16 -8.65
N PRO A 109 -15.66 -2.62 -9.83
CA PRO A 109 -15.46 -1.74 -10.97
C PRO A 109 -16.80 -1.28 -11.55
N PRO A 110 -16.81 -0.21 -12.37
CA PRO A 110 -18.02 0.25 -13.07
C PRO A 110 -18.74 -0.87 -13.80
N GLY A 111 -20.07 -0.92 -13.66
CA GLY A 111 -20.92 -1.95 -14.28
C GLY A 111 -20.97 -3.28 -13.55
N HIS A 112 -20.29 -3.42 -12.43
CA HIS A 112 -20.26 -4.63 -11.59
C HIS A 112 -20.77 -4.37 -10.18
N SER A 113 -21.17 -5.44 -9.48
CA SER A 113 -21.75 -5.33 -8.13
C SER A 113 -21.55 -6.63 -7.33
N TYR A 114 -22.08 -6.62 -6.10
CA TYR A 114 -22.12 -7.81 -5.24
C TYR A 114 -22.71 -9.02 -5.96
N GLY A 115 -22.04 -10.15 -5.85
CA GLY A 115 -22.41 -11.43 -6.50
C GLY A 115 -21.66 -11.70 -7.80
N ASP A 116 -21.00 -10.70 -8.39
CA ASP A 116 -20.16 -10.91 -9.56
C ASP A 116 -18.88 -11.68 -9.18
N ARG A 117 -18.44 -12.52 -10.11
CA ARG A 117 -17.18 -13.26 -9.97
C ARG A 117 -16.07 -12.51 -10.68
N LEU A 118 -15.19 -11.89 -9.91
CA LEU A 118 -14.11 -11.05 -10.43
C LEU A 118 -12.76 -11.47 -9.89
N PRO A 119 -11.67 -11.25 -10.63
CA PRO A 119 -10.33 -11.19 -10.04
C PRO A 119 -10.29 -10.19 -8.90
N LEU A 120 -9.41 -10.40 -7.93
CA LEU A 120 -9.29 -9.59 -6.73
C LEU A 120 -7.93 -8.91 -6.67
N VAL A 121 -7.91 -7.63 -6.35
CA VAL A 121 -6.71 -6.91 -5.94
C VAL A 121 -6.79 -6.65 -4.44
N VAL A 122 -5.81 -7.14 -3.69
CA VAL A 122 -5.58 -6.74 -2.30
C VAL A 122 -4.71 -5.49 -2.31
N MET A 123 -5.24 -4.38 -1.79
CA MET A 123 -4.53 -3.10 -1.72
C MET A 123 -4.07 -2.83 -0.29
N LEU A 124 -2.79 -2.60 -0.12
CA LEU A 124 -2.12 -2.39 1.16
C LEU A 124 -1.77 -0.90 1.33
N HIS A 125 -2.29 -0.29 2.40
CA HIS A 125 -2.07 1.14 2.70
C HIS A 125 -0.62 1.44 3.14
N GLY A 126 -0.20 2.70 2.99
CA GLY A 126 1.05 3.24 3.53
C GLY A 126 1.02 3.42 5.06
N PHE A 127 2.14 3.81 5.64
CA PHE A 127 2.25 4.05 7.09
C PHE A 127 1.28 5.14 7.54
N GLY A 128 0.50 4.84 8.58
CA GLY A 128 -0.52 5.74 9.12
C GLY A 128 -1.83 5.79 8.34
N GLY A 129 -1.96 5.02 7.25
CA GLY A 129 -3.22 4.83 6.52
C GLY A 129 -4.11 3.77 7.14
N ASN A 130 -5.26 3.56 6.54
CA ASN A 130 -6.27 2.58 6.93
C ASN A 130 -7.01 2.08 5.69
N HIS A 131 -8.03 1.25 5.87
CA HIS A 131 -8.80 0.67 4.75
C HIS A 131 -9.54 1.69 3.89
N THR A 132 -9.75 2.93 4.35
CA THR A 132 -10.38 4.00 3.53
C THR A 132 -9.37 4.89 2.82
N ASP A 133 -8.11 4.95 3.31
CA ASP A 133 -7.03 5.82 2.84
C ASP A 133 -5.91 5.03 2.15
N ALA A 134 -6.22 3.88 1.61
CA ALA A 134 -5.23 2.97 1.01
C ALA A 134 -4.55 3.56 -0.23
N LEU A 135 -5.24 4.44 -0.94
CA LEU A 135 -4.81 5.05 -2.19
C LEU A 135 -4.57 6.56 -2.01
N ALA A 136 -3.68 7.13 -2.81
CA ALA A 136 -3.22 8.52 -2.68
C ALA A 136 -4.31 9.56 -3.04
N GLY A 137 -5.38 9.60 -2.29
CA GLY A 137 -6.50 10.54 -2.46
C GLY A 137 -7.66 10.00 -3.27
N LEU A 138 -7.60 8.77 -3.78
CA LEU A 138 -8.74 8.08 -4.40
C LEU A 138 -9.35 7.08 -3.43
N SER A 139 -10.68 6.99 -3.42
CA SER A 139 -11.34 5.82 -2.83
C SER A 139 -11.10 4.58 -3.70
N PRO A 140 -11.20 3.34 -3.14
CA PRO A 140 -11.04 2.12 -3.92
C PRO A 140 -11.96 2.06 -5.15
N ALA A 141 -13.20 2.55 -5.04
CA ALA A 141 -14.14 2.60 -6.16
C ALA A 141 -13.72 3.61 -7.25
N GLN A 142 -13.16 4.77 -6.87
CA GLN A 142 -12.62 5.74 -7.82
C GLN A 142 -11.37 5.18 -8.53
N ALA A 143 -10.50 4.48 -7.83
CA ALA A 143 -9.34 3.85 -8.43
C ALA A 143 -9.72 2.82 -9.50
N LEU A 144 -10.73 2.00 -9.24
CA LEU A 144 -11.27 1.05 -10.22
C LEU A 144 -12.00 1.71 -11.39
N ALA A 145 -12.43 2.96 -11.24
CA ALA A 145 -13.09 3.74 -12.29
C ALA A 145 -12.12 4.51 -13.21
N LEU A 146 -10.80 4.41 -12.96
CA LEU A 146 -9.76 5.01 -13.79
C LEU A 146 -9.81 4.46 -15.22
N ARG A 147 -9.50 5.35 -16.15
CA ARG A 147 -9.31 5.02 -17.56
C ARG A 147 -7.86 5.30 -17.93
N VAL A 148 -7.26 4.38 -18.65
CA VAL A 148 -5.89 4.52 -19.14
C VAL A 148 -5.91 4.65 -20.65
N SER A 149 -5.41 5.76 -21.17
CA SER A 149 -5.52 6.09 -22.62
C SER A 149 -6.94 6.02 -23.14
N GLY A 150 -7.90 6.54 -22.36
CA GLY A 150 -9.33 6.55 -22.70
C GLY A 150 -10.04 5.19 -22.60
N ARG A 151 -9.37 4.12 -22.15
CA ARG A 151 -9.94 2.78 -21.99
C ARG A 151 -10.16 2.46 -20.51
N PRO A 152 -11.29 1.82 -20.15
CA PRO A 152 -11.49 1.36 -18.78
C PRO A 152 -10.44 0.32 -18.40
N LEU A 153 -10.17 0.21 -17.10
CA LEU A 153 -9.35 -0.90 -16.57
C LEU A 153 -10.06 -2.24 -16.85
N PRO A 154 -9.30 -3.33 -17.03
CA PRO A 154 -9.88 -4.67 -17.01
C PRO A 154 -10.67 -4.90 -15.70
N PRO A 155 -11.86 -5.55 -15.76
CA PRO A 155 -12.72 -5.67 -14.58
C PRO A 155 -12.07 -6.54 -13.50
N MET A 156 -11.85 -5.94 -12.34
CA MET A 156 -11.33 -6.57 -11.12
C MET A 156 -11.95 -5.87 -9.91
N ALA A 157 -12.20 -6.61 -8.84
CA ALA A 157 -12.58 -6.05 -7.54
C ALA A 157 -11.33 -5.65 -6.76
N MET A 158 -11.49 -4.74 -5.79
CA MET A 158 -10.42 -4.34 -4.88
C MET A 158 -10.88 -4.52 -3.43
N VAL A 159 -10.00 -5.03 -2.59
CA VAL A 159 -10.18 -5.01 -1.14
C VAL A 159 -9.03 -4.24 -0.49
N THR A 160 -9.38 -3.36 0.43
CA THR A 160 -8.47 -2.64 1.32
C THR A 160 -8.74 -3.06 2.76
N VAL A 161 -7.73 -3.03 3.64
CA VAL A 161 -7.85 -3.53 5.01
C VAL A 161 -6.92 -2.77 5.96
N ASP A 162 -7.29 -2.69 7.24
CA ASP A 162 -6.45 -2.07 8.27
C ASP A 162 -5.27 -2.99 8.64
N GLY A 163 -4.07 -2.62 8.21
CA GLY A 163 -2.84 -3.37 8.47
C GLY A 163 -2.02 -2.86 9.64
N GLY A 164 -2.35 -1.66 10.19
CA GLY A 164 -1.54 -1.01 11.21
C GLY A 164 -0.20 -0.49 10.69
N GLY A 165 0.77 -0.25 11.57
CA GLY A 165 2.07 0.36 11.24
C GLY A 165 3.26 -0.60 11.19
N GLY A 166 3.04 -1.91 11.28
CA GLY A 166 4.07 -2.95 11.40
C GLY A 166 4.58 -3.50 10.06
N TYR A 167 4.60 -2.71 9.01
CA TYR A 167 5.16 -3.06 7.70
C TYR A 167 4.60 -4.35 7.09
N TRP A 168 3.36 -4.69 7.41
CA TRP A 168 2.65 -5.87 6.89
C TRP A 168 3.34 -7.20 7.18
N THR A 169 4.28 -7.22 8.14
CA THR A 169 5.02 -8.42 8.56
C THR A 169 4.56 -8.87 9.94
N PRO A 170 4.74 -10.15 10.29
CA PRO A 170 4.39 -10.66 11.62
C PRO A 170 5.16 -9.98 12.75
N HIS A 171 4.44 -9.63 13.81
CA HIS A 171 4.94 -9.14 15.09
C HIS A 171 4.41 -10.02 16.23
N PRO A 172 5.02 -10.02 17.42
CA PRO A 172 4.48 -10.75 18.57
C PRO A 172 3.04 -10.38 18.87
N GLY A 173 2.10 -11.31 18.70
CA GLY A 173 0.66 -11.11 18.94
C GLY A 173 -0.08 -10.27 17.90
N ASP A 174 0.54 -9.93 16.78
CA ASP A 174 -0.08 -9.15 15.68
C ASP A 174 0.50 -9.59 14.33
N ASP A 175 -0.24 -10.41 13.58
CA ASP A 175 0.18 -10.90 12.27
C ASP A 175 -0.73 -10.37 11.15
N PRO A 176 -0.41 -9.20 10.56
CA PRO A 176 -1.18 -8.66 9.45
C PRO A 176 -1.04 -9.48 8.15
N MET A 177 0.04 -10.25 7.99
CA MET A 177 0.19 -11.12 6.82
C MET A 177 -0.75 -12.31 6.88
N ALA A 178 -0.78 -13.04 8.01
CA ALA A 178 -1.74 -14.11 8.23
C ALA A 178 -3.19 -13.61 8.17
N MET A 179 -3.50 -12.44 8.73
CA MET A 179 -4.83 -11.81 8.60
C MET A 179 -5.26 -11.68 7.14
N VAL A 180 -4.38 -11.19 6.25
CA VAL A 180 -4.73 -11.05 4.83
C VAL A 180 -4.89 -12.41 4.15
N VAL A 181 -3.92 -13.32 4.35
CA VAL A 181 -3.85 -14.59 3.62
C VAL A 181 -4.90 -15.58 4.11
N ASP A 182 -5.08 -15.70 5.43
CA ASP A 182 -5.87 -16.78 6.03
C ASP A 182 -7.28 -16.33 6.44
N GLU A 183 -7.54 -15.02 6.48
CA GLU A 183 -8.85 -14.50 6.92
C GLU A 183 -9.52 -13.62 5.83
N LEU A 184 -8.86 -12.55 5.36
CA LEU A 184 -9.44 -11.59 4.41
C LEU A 184 -9.64 -12.21 3.02
N VAL A 185 -8.64 -12.90 2.48
CA VAL A 185 -8.73 -13.54 1.16
C VAL A 185 -9.83 -14.60 1.15
N PRO A 186 -9.93 -15.53 2.12
CA PRO A 186 -11.06 -16.45 2.21
C PRO A 186 -12.42 -15.76 2.34
N LEU A 187 -12.53 -14.68 3.09
CA LEU A 187 -13.74 -13.85 3.16
C LEU A 187 -14.14 -13.36 1.77
N CYS A 188 -13.22 -12.76 1.02
CA CYS A 188 -13.47 -12.28 -0.34
C CYS A 188 -13.83 -13.42 -1.30
N GLN A 189 -13.18 -14.56 -1.18
CA GLN A 189 -13.50 -15.76 -1.98
C GLN A 189 -14.89 -16.30 -1.68
N GLY A 190 -15.34 -16.21 -0.43
CA GLY A 190 -16.73 -16.51 -0.04
C GLY A 190 -17.75 -15.61 -0.74
N LEU A 191 -17.36 -14.38 -1.10
CA LEU A 191 -18.15 -13.43 -1.87
C LEU A 191 -18.02 -13.60 -3.40
N GLY A 192 -17.21 -14.57 -3.87
CA GLY A 192 -16.96 -14.83 -5.30
C GLY A 192 -15.76 -14.12 -5.89
N LEU A 193 -15.04 -13.29 -5.09
CA LEU A 193 -13.91 -12.48 -5.54
C LEU A 193 -12.58 -13.23 -5.39
N GLY A 194 -11.76 -13.28 -6.45
CA GLY A 194 -10.50 -14.01 -6.44
C GLY A 194 -10.63 -15.51 -6.23
N ARG A 195 -11.85 -16.06 -6.40
CA ARG A 195 -12.11 -17.51 -6.28
C ARG A 195 -11.78 -18.20 -7.60
N PRO A 196 -11.04 -19.31 -7.59
CA PRO A 196 -10.71 -20.02 -8.83
C PRO A 196 -11.92 -20.22 -9.76
N PRO A 197 -11.78 -20.02 -11.08
CA PRO A 197 -10.54 -19.74 -11.83
C PRO A 197 -10.05 -18.29 -11.78
N GLN A 198 -10.76 -17.35 -11.12
CA GLN A 198 -10.28 -15.97 -10.94
C GLN A 198 -9.00 -15.96 -10.10
N THR A 199 -8.20 -14.93 -10.33
CA THR A 199 -6.88 -14.77 -9.73
C THR A 199 -6.83 -13.62 -8.74
N ILE A 200 -5.78 -13.57 -7.93
CA ILE A 200 -5.57 -12.53 -6.92
C ILE A 200 -4.26 -11.83 -7.21
N GLY A 201 -4.27 -10.50 -7.22
CA GLY A 201 -3.10 -9.66 -7.22
C GLY A 201 -2.95 -8.90 -5.91
N VAL A 202 -1.76 -8.37 -5.67
CA VAL A 202 -1.51 -7.50 -4.53
C VAL A 202 -0.80 -6.24 -4.98
N MET A 203 -1.21 -5.09 -4.41
CA MET A 203 -0.51 -3.83 -4.61
C MET A 203 -0.45 -3.02 -3.32
N GLY A 204 0.41 -2.02 -3.33
CA GLY A 204 0.48 -1.09 -2.22
C GLY A 204 1.39 0.09 -2.48
N ILE A 205 1.32 1.07 -1.55
CA ILE A 205 2.07 2.31 -1.59
C ILE A 205 2.98 2.37 -0.36
N SER A 206 4.24 2.79 -0.53
CA SER A 206 5.17 3.01 0.59
C SER A 206 5.37 1.75 1.44
N MET A 207 4.99 1.77 2.71
CA MET A 207 4.92 0.59 3.58
C MET A 207 4.08 -0.54 2.96
N GLY A 208 2.94 -0.21 2.35
CA GLY A 208 2.11 -1.17 1.62
C GLY A 208 2.77 -1.70 0.35
N GLY A 209 3.57 -0.87 -0.34
CA GLY A 209 4.37 -1.28 -1.48
C GLY A 209 5.44 -2.32 -1.10
N PHE A 210 6.11 -2.11 0.03
CA PHE A 210 6.97 -3.12 0.63
C PHE A 210 6.16 -4.39 0.99
N GLY A 211 5.01 -4.22 1.64
CA GLY A 211 4.10 -5.33 1.96
C GLY A 211 3.72 -6.13 0.73
N ALA A 212 3.35 -5.48 -0.38
CA ALA A 212 2.97 -6.16 -1.62
C ALA A 212 4.11 -7.05 -2.17
N LEU A 213 5.36 -6.59 -2.12
CA LEU A 213 6.53 -7.40 -2.46
C LEU A 213 6.66 -8.61 -1.52
N ALA A 214 6.62 -8.37 -0.19
CA ALA A 214 6.74 -9.42 0.80
C ALA A 214 5.63 -10.48 0.67
N PHE A 215 4.39 -10.07 0.38
CA PHE A 215 3.28 -11.01 0.13
C PHE A 215 3.51 -11.84 -1.13
N GLY A 216 3.97 -11.22 -2.23
CA GLY A 216 4.31 -11.94 -3.44
C GLY A 216 5.45 -12.95 -3.25
N GLU A 217 6.48 -12.57 -2.48
CA GLU A 217 7.65 -13.40 -2.16
C GLU A 217 7.30 -14.59 -1.25
N GLN A 218 6.47 -14.38 -0.23
CA GLN A 218 6.10 -15.40 0.73
C GLN A 218 4.95 -16.31 0.23
N HIS A 219 4.07 -15.80 -0.66
CA HIS A 219 2.86 -16.49 -1.13
C HIS A 219 2.72 -16.42 -2.67
N PRO A 220 3.73 -16.86 -3.46
CA PRO A 220 3.72 -16.73 -4.93
C PRO A 220 2.62 -17.59 -5.60
N ALA A 221 2.15 -18.63 -4.93
CA ALA A 221 1.01 -19.43 -5.41
C ALA A 221 -0.33 -18.70 -5.29
N LEU A 222 -0.46 -17.79 -4.33
CA LEU A 222 -1.69 -17.03 -4.07
C LEU A 222 -1.73 -15.75 -4.92
N PHE A 223 -0.66 -14.98 -4.93
CA PHE A 223 -0.61 -13.68 -5.61
C PHE A 223 0.00 -13.81 -7.00
N ARG A 224 -0.83 -13.68 -8.02
CA ARG A 224 -0.47 -13.90 -9.43
C ARG A 224 0.11 -12.67 -10.13
N ALA A 225 0.06 -11.51 -9.50
CA ALA A 225 0.70 -10.28 -9.94
C ALA A 225 0.94 -9.35 -8.74
N VAL A 226 2.03 -8.59 -8.78
CA VAL A 226 2.45 -7.68 -7.71
C VAL A 226 2.71 -6.29 -8.29
N ALA A 227 2.17 -5.24 -7.65
CA ALA A 227 2.49 -3.85 -7.98
C ALA A 227 2.89 -3.09 -6.72
N ALA A 228 4.03 -2.40 -6.75
CA ALA A 228 4.56 -1.64 -5.64
C ALA A 228 4.88 -0.21 -6.06
N ILE A 229 4.23 0.77 -5.43
CA ILE A 229 4.47 2.19 -5.66
C ILE A 229 5.30 2.72 -4.51
N SER A 230 6.47 3.29 -4.82
CA SER A 230 7.41 3.85 -3.83
C SER A 230 7.63 2.92 -2.63
N PRO A 231 7.93 1.61 -2.84
CA PRO A 231 8.02 0.66 -1.74
C PRO A 231 9.09 1.07 -0.74
N ALA A 232 8.75 1.00 0.55
CA ALA A 232 9.65 1.34 1.65
C ALA A 232 10.72 0.24 1.86
N VAL A 233 11.59 0.05 0.87
CA VAL A 233 12.68 -0.93 0.86
C VAL A 233 13.91 -0.33 1.54
N TRP A 234 14.23 -0.84 2.72
CA TRP A 234 15.41 -0.45 3.49
C TRP A 234 16.64 -1.26 3.04
N THR A 235 17.81 -0.62 3.04
CA THR A 235 19.07 -1.30 2.71
C THR A 235 19.73 -1.97 3.92
N SER A 236 19.23 -1.71 5.15
CA SER A 236 19.67 -2.37 6.37
C SER A 236 18.65 -2.26 7.49
N TYR A 237 18.71 -3.23 8.43
CA TYR A 237 17.89 -3.18 9.65
C TYR A 237 18.15 -1.93 10.50
N ALA A 238 19.41 -1.46 10.56
CA ALA A 238 19.75 -0.26 11.31
C ALA A 238 19.02 0.98 10.77
N GLN A 239 18.95 1.13 9.45
CA GLN A 239 18.18 2.21 8.81
C GLN A 239 16.68 2.10 9.07
N ALA A 240 16.11 0.90 8.89
CA ALA A 240 14.70 0.65 9.16
C ALA A 240 14.33 1.01 10.60
N ARG A 241 15.11 0.54 11.58
CA ARG A 241 14.89 0.78 13.00
C ARG A 241 15.06 2.26 13.38
N ALA A 242 16.01 2.95 12.76
CA ALA A 242 16.24 4.38 13.03
C ALA A 242 15.05 5.24 12.54
N ALA A 243 14.45 4.87 11.41
CA ALA A 243 13.32 5.58 10.83
C ALA A 243 11.98 5.20 11.51
N ASN A 244 11.79 3.92 11.81
CA ASN A 244 10.60 3.39 12.48
C ASN A 244 10.99 2.16 13.32
N SER A 245 11.11 2.35 14.63
CA SER A 245 11.47 1.27 15.57
C SER A 245 10.45 0.13 15.60
N GLY A 246 9.21 0.36 15.14
CA GLY A 246 8.14 -0.63 15.04
C GLY A 246 8.04 -1.34 13.68
N ALA A 247 8.93 -1.04 12.72
CA ALA A 247 8.84 -1.63 11.38
C ALA A 247 9.06 -3.15 11.36
N TYR A 248 9.97 -3.63 12.19
CA TYR A 248 10.31 -5.07 12.28
C TYR A 248 10.52 -5.46 13.73
N ALA A 249 10.04 -6.63 14.10
CA ALA A 249 10.20 -7.16 15.47
C ALA A 249 11.68 -7.40 15.86
N SER A 250 12.56 -7.68 14.89
CA SER A 250 13.98 -7.96 15.12
C SER A 250 14.79 -7.86 13.82
N ALA A 251 16.13 -7.92 13.94
CA ALA A 251 17.02 -8.04 12.79
C ALA A 251 16.77 -9.34 11.99
N ALA A 252 16.39 -10.42 12.67
CA ALA A 252 16.03 -11.68 12.02
C ALA A 252 14.71 -11.55 11.23
N ALA A 253 13.73 -10.81 11.76
CA ALA A 253 12.50 -10.49 11.05
C ALA A 253 12.78 -9.63 9.81
N PHE A 254 13.65 -8.62 9.93
CA PHE A 254 14.11 -7.84 8.77
C PHE A 254 14.73 -8.74 7.70
N ALA A 255 15.68 -9.58 8.07
CA ALA A 255 16.37 -10.48 7.13
C ALA A 255 15.41 -11.46 6.44
N ARG A 256 14.35 -11.92 7.15
CA ARG A 256 13.34 -12.82 6.61
C ARG A 256 12.46 -12.15 5.54
N TYR A 257 12.23 -10.84 5.65
CA TYR A 257 11.35 -10.07 4.76
C TYR A 257 12.12 -9.02 3.94
N ASP A 258 13.45 -9.16 3.83
CA ASP A 258 14.28 -8.28 2.99
C ASP A 258 13.94 -8.51 1.50
N ALA A 259 13.17 -7.61 0.92
CA ALA A 259 12.68 -7.70 -0.44
C ALA A 259 13.81 -7.80 -1.50
N VAL A 260 15.00 -7.26 -1.21
CA VAL A 260 16.16 -7.38 -2.12
C VAL A 260 16.71 -8.80 -2.11
N THR A 261 16.88 -9.37 -0.93
CA THR A 261 17.42 -10.73 -0.76
C THR A 261 16.45 -11.79 -1.30
N HIS A 262 15.16 -11.58 -1.15
CA HIS A 262 14.13 -12.55 -1.52
C HIS A 262 13.48 -12.30 -2.90
N ALA A 263 13.91 -11.28 -3.64
CA ALA A 263 13.36 -10.93 -4.97
C ALA A 263 13.27 -12.12 -5.93
N GLY A 264 14.19 -13.09 -5.82
CA GLY A 264 14.17 -14.31 -6.64
C GLY A 264 12.92 -15.18 -6.47
N ALA A 265 12.23 -15.10 -5.33
CA ALA A 265 10.97 -15.82 -5.11
C ALA A 265 9.82 -15.32 -6.02
N LEU A 266 9.94 -14.12 -6.59
CA LEU A 266 9.00 -13.57 -7.56
C LEU A 266 9.21 -14.10 -8.99
N ALA A 267 10.08 -15.09 -9.19
CA ALA A 267 10.29 -15.69 -10.50
C ALA A 267 9.00 -16.32 -11.03
N GLY A 268 8.56 -15.88 -12.22
CA GLY A 268 7.29 -16.32 -12.82
C GLY A 268 6.06 -15.51 -12.37
N THR A 269 6.20 -14.61 -11.40
CA THR A 269 5.15 -13.67 -11.02
C THR A 269 5.40 -12.33 -11.72
N PRO A 270 4.44 -11.79 -12.48
CA PRO A 270 4.51 -10.44 -13.00
C PRO A 270 4.65 -9.41 -11.88
N VAL A 271 5.68 -8.55 -11.97
CA VAL A 271 5.97 -7.52 -10.96
C VAL A 271 6.11 -6.17 -11.62
N ARG A 272 5.46 -5.14 -11.05
CA ARG A 272 5.68 -3.73 -11.37
C ARG A 272 6.14 -2.99 -10.11
N VAL A 273 7.24 -2.25 -10.23
CA VAL A 273 7.74 -1.35 -9.19
C VAL A 273 7.90 0.04 -9.77
N ALA A 274 7.39 1.06 -9.07
CA ALA A 274 7.60 2.46 -9.44
C ALA A 274 8.16 3.23 -8.24
N ALA A 275 9.14 4.13 -8.45
CA ALA A 275 9.63 5.03 -7.42
C ALA A 275 10.21 6.31 -8.02
N GLY A 276 10.16 7.40 -7.25
CA GLY A 276 10.80 8.65 -7.63
C GLY A 276 12.33 8.57 -7.51
N TYR A 277 13.06 9.33 -8.36
CA TYR A 277 14.52 9.41 -8.25
C TYR A 277 14.98 9.96 -6.91
N ASP A 278 14.20 10.88 -6.33
CA ASP A 278 14.49 11.59 -5.09
C ASP A 278 13.65 11.05 -3.91
N ASP A 279 13.04 9.89 -4.08
CA ASP A 279 12.42 9.12 -3.00
C ASP A 279 13.50 8.66 -2.01
N PRO A 280 13.32 8.82 -0.69
CA PRO A 280 14.28 8.34 0.31
C PRO A 280 14.55 6.83 0.23
N PHE A 281 13.62 6.05 -0.33
CA PHE A 281 13.79 4.61 -0.56
C PHE A 281 14.42 4.28 -1.93
N ALA A 282 14.69 5.26 -2.77
CA ALA A 282 15.28 5.03 -4.10
C ALA A 282 16.56 4.17 -4.08
N PRO A 283 17.48 4.28 -3.10
CA PRO A 283 18.64 3.38 -3.01
C PRO A 283 18.23 1.91 -2.85
N GLY A 284 17.27 1.61 -1.98
CA GLY A 284 16.71 0.27 -1.78
C GLY A 284 15.97 -0.24 -3.02
N VAL A 285 15.16 0.63 -3.66
CA VAL A 285 14.43 0.29 -4.89
C VAL A 285 15.40 0.00 -6.05
N ARG A 286 16.50 0.74 -6.17
CA ARG A 286 17.56 0.45 -7.16
C ARG A 286 18.25 -0.89 -6.90
N ALA A 287 18.46 -1.25 -5.63
CA ALA A 287 18.99 -2.56 -5.28
C ALA A 287 18.00 -3.67 -5.62
N LEU A 288 16.72 -3.49 -5.28
CA LEU A 288 15.63 -4.39 -5.63
C LEU A 288 15.53 -4.57 -7.16
N ALA A 289 15.58 -3.49 -7.93
CA ALA A 289 15.50 -3.53 -9.39
C ALA A 289 16.58 -4.42 -10.05
N ARG A 290 17.77 -4.50 -9.43
CA ARG A 290 18.85 -5.39 -9.91
C ARG A 290 18.63 -6.85 -9.52
N ALA A 291 17.88 -7.10 -8.43
CA ALA A 291 17.63 -8.42 -7.89
C ALA A 291 16.36 -9.07 -8.47
N LEU A 292 15.41 -8.26 -8.96
CA LEU A 292 14.16 -8.74 -9.53
C LEU A 292 14.39 -9.65 -10.74
N PRO A 293 13.55 -10.67 -10.91
CA PRO A 293 13.58 -11.56 -12.08
C PRO A 293 13.40 -10.80 -13.39
N ARG A 294 13.92 -11.38 -14.49
CA ARG A 294 13.70 -10.83 -15.83
C ARG A 294 12.22 -10.73 -16.15
N GLY A 295 11.79 -9.61 -16.74
CA GLY A 295 10.40 -9.33 -17.07
C GLY A 295 9.69 -8.47 -16.04
N ALA A 296 10.29 -8.18 -14.90
CA ALA A 296 9.77 -7.17 -13.97
C ALA A 296 9.80 -5.78 -14.64
N VAL A 297 8.72 -5.03 -14.48
CA VAL A 297 8.59 -3.64 -14.94
C VAL A 297 9.06 -2.72 -13.81
N VAL A 298 10.14 -1.98 -14.03
CA VAL A 298 10.66 -1.01 -13.07
C VAL A 298 10.62 0.39 -13.68
N ASP A 299 9.83 1.27 -13.06
CA ASP A 299 9.67 2.67 -13.44
C ASP A 299 10.33 3.55 -12.38
N LEU A 300 11.54 4.01 -12.69
CA LEU A 300 12.21 5.05 -11.90
C LEU A 300 12.12 6.35 -12.69
N SER A 301 11.42 7.35 -12.12
CA SER A 301 11.15 8.61 -12.80
C SER A 301 11.32 9.82 -11.87
N LYS A 302 11.20 11.03 -12.40
CA LYS A 302 11.24 12.24 -11.58
C LYS A 302 10.12 12.21 -10.56
N GLY A 303 10.43 12.54 -9.30
CA GLY A 303 9.48 12.61 -8.20
C GLY A 303 10.09 12.17 -6.87
N CYS A 304 9.33 12.37 -5.83
CA CYS A 304 9.69 12.07 -4.45
C CYS A 304 8.70 11.07 -3.82
N HIS A 305 8.78 10.90 -2.50
CA HIS A 305 7.88 10.05 -1.72
C HIS A 305 6.65 10.85 -1.28
N ASP A 306 5.76 11.17 -2.20
CA ASP A 306 4.59 12.02 -1.93
C ASP A 306 3.34 11.58 -2.71
N GLY A 307 2.18 12.13 -2.29
CA GLY A 307 0.89 11.77 -2.87
C GLY A 307 0.77 12.08 -4.36
N THR A 308 1.46 13.11 -4.87
CA THR A 308 1.43 13.46 -6.30
C THR A 308 2.11 12.36 -7.12
N PHE A 309 3.28 11.91 -6.67
CA PHE A 309 3.98 10.80 -7.31
C PHE A 309 3.17 9.50 -7.22
N PHE A 310 2.66 9.16 -6.02
CA PHE A 310 1.87 7.93 -5.85
C PHE A 310 0.67 7.93 -6.80
N LEU A 311 -0.11 9.02 -6.81
CA LEU A 311 -1.29 9.17 -7.67
C LEU A 311 -0.93 9.09 -9.17
N SER A 312 0.25 9.59 -9.57
CA SER A 312 0.72 9.49 -10.96
C SER A 312 0.99 8.06 -11.42
N GLN A 313 1.32 7.15 -10.46
CA GLN A 313 1.67 5.76 -10.74
C GLN A 313 0.50 4.77 -10.62
N GLU A 314 -0.60 5.17 -9.98
CA GLU A 314 -1.77 4.31 -9.78
C GLU A 314 -2.40 3.81 -11.07
N PRO A 315 -2.68 4.64 -12.10
CA PRO A 315 -3.32 4.16 -13.32
C PRO A 315 -2.51 3.05 -14.02
N ALA A 316 -1.20 3.24 -14.15
CA ALA A 316 -0.32 2.27 -14.78
C ALA A 316 -0.20 0.97 -13.95
N SER A 317 -0.19 1.08 -12.61
CA SER A 317 -0.11 -0.06 -11.72
C SER A 317 -1.39 -0.90 -11.74
N LEU A 318 -2.56 -0.25 -11.75
CA LEU A 318 -3.85 -0.92 -11.85
C LEU A 318 -4.07 -1.55 -13.23
N ALA A 319 -3.67 -0.86 -14.31
CA ALA A 319 -3.72 -1.43 -15.66
C ALA A 319 -2.81 -2.66 -15.78
N PHE A 320 -1.62 -2.60 -15.21
CA PHE A 320 -0.69 -3.74 -15.15
C PHE A 320 -1.32 -4.93 -14.43
N LEU A 321 -1.89 -4.73 -13.24
CA LEU A 321 -2.56 -5.80 -12.51
C LEU A 321 -3.75 -6.36 -13.30
N GLY A 322 -4.60 -5.48 -13.82
CA GLY A 322 -5.76 -5.90 -14.61
C GLY A 322 -5.38 -6.79 -15.79
N ALA A 323 -4.36 -6.42 -16.57
CA ALA A 323 -3.89 -7.21 -17.70
C ALA A 323 -3.41 -8.63 -17.29
N HIS A 324 -2.72 -8.74 -16.14
CA HIS A 324 -2.19 -10.03 -15.67
C HIS A 324 -3.21 -10.88 -14.90
N LEU A 325 -4.26 -10.27 -14.34
CA LEU A 325 -5.29 -11.00 -13.60
C LEU A 325 -6.45 -11.47 -14.47
N THR A 326 -6.74 -10.78 -15.57
CA THR A 326 -7.85 -11.16 -16.47
C THR A 326 -7.39 -11.93 -17.70
N GLY A 327 -6.08 -11.98 -17.96
CA GLY A 327 -5.52 -12.61 -19.18
C GLY A 327 -5.81 -11.79 -20.45
N ALA A 328 -6.04 -10.47 -20.29
CA ALA A 328 -6.39 -9.53 -21.36
C ALA A 328 -5.16 -8.98 -22.08
#